data_c6a27b376ae00e4bb1268e8c15075275
#
_entry.id   c6a27b376ae00e4bb1268e8c15075275
#
_cell.length_a   1.000
_cell.length_b   1.000
_cell.length_c   1.000
_cell.angle_alpha   90.00
_cell.angle_beta   90.00
_cell.angle_gamma   90.00
#
_symmetry.space_group_name_H-M   'P 1'
#
loop_
_entity.id
_entity.type
_entity.pdbx_description
1 polymer ?
#
loop_
_entity_poly.entity_id
_entity_poly.type
_entity_poly.pdbx_seq_one_letter_code
_entity_poly.pdbx_strand_id
1 'polypeptide(L)'
;MFGGSTDIGIDLGTANILVYVKGKGIVLNEPSVVAVEKAGNKILAVGTEARDMLGRTPQGIIAVRPLKEGVIANYTITQKMLEYIINKVAGKSFFFKPRVMTCIPVHITSVEKRAVLEATIQAGVSKTYLIEEPLAAALGAGLDIMVPSGKMVVDIGGGTTDIGILSLGGVVDSDSVRIGGDKFDESIVRYVKKEYNILIGDTTGEEIKKAIGNVYPGAEIKTMEVRGRDGINGLPVTVTVTSEDVRKALEEPLETLLGKIRSLLEKCPPELSSDIVDNGIYLTGGGALLGGFAKVLEEETGIRVFVADNPLDCVAYGTGKALKNLDKLRPGTVYSNAMF
;
A
#
# COMPACT_ATOMS: atom_id res chain seq x y z
N MET A 1 -34.16 13.31 -10.23
CA MET A 1 -32.68 13.29 -10.35
C MET A 1 -32.33 11.99 -11.03
N PHE A 2 -31.84 12.03 -12.25
CA PHE A 2 -31.36 10.84 -12.95
C PHE A 2 -30.12 10.36 -12.22
N GLY A 3 -30.15 9.13 -11.67
CA GLY A 3 -29.06 8.52 -10.94
C GLY A 3 -27.85 8.34 -11.85
N GLY A 4 -26.86 9.19 -11.69
CA GLY A 4 -25.57 9.05 -12.36
C GLY A 4 -24.86 7.78 -11.85
N SER A 5 -24.03 7.18 -12.71
CA SER A 5 -23.14 6.07 -12.35
C SER A 5 -22.31 6.45 -11.11
N THR A 6 -22.24 5.55 -10.13
CA THR A 6 -21.44 5.75 -8.92
C THR A 6 -19.95 5.66 -9.27
N ASP A 7 -19.17 6.66 -8.88
CA ASP A 7 -17.71 6.65 -9.04
C ASP A 7 -17.08 6.03 -7.80
N ILE A 8 -16.27 4.98 -7.99
CA ILE A 8 -15.60 4.22 -6.94
C ILE A 8 -14.10 4.25 -7.20
N GLY A 9 -13.33 4.70 -6.22
CA GLY A 9 -11.88 4.56 -6.17
C GLY A 9 -11.50 3.36 -5.31
N ILE A 10 -10.61 2.52 -5.78
CA ILE A 10 -10.11 1.35 -5.05
C ILE A 10 -8.60 1.46 -4.94
N ASP A 11 -8.11 1.51 -3.71
CA ASP A 11 -6.74 1.20 -3.39
C ASP A 11 -6.65 -0.31 -3.17
N LEU A 12 -6.04 -1.01 -4.13
CA LEU A 12 -5.90 -2.47 -4.11
C LEU A 12 -4.55 -2.86 -3.51
N GLY A 13 -4.34 -2.48 -2.24
CA GLY A 13 -3.08 -2.68 -1.55
C GLY A 13 -2.80 -4.12 -1.12
N THR A 14 -1.52 -4.46 -0.96
CA THR A 14 -1.07 -5.79 -0.48
C THR A 14 -1.55 -6.08 0.94
N ALA A 15 -1.51 -5.09 1.84
CA ALA A 15 -1.91 -5.24 3.24
C ALA A 15 -3.40 -4.97 3.45
N ASN A 16 -3.92 -3.87 2.91
CA ASN A 16 -5.31 -3.45 3.05
C ASN A 16 -5.89 -3.03 1.70
N ILE A 17 -7.21 -3.16 1.58
CA ILE A 17 -8.01 -2.59 0.49
C ILE A 17 -8.81 -1.45 1.06
N LEU A 18 -8.68 -0.28 0.45
CA LEU A 18 -9.50 0.87 0.78
C LEU A 18 -10.42 1.21 -0.40
N VAL A 19 -11.66 1.56 -0.09
CA VAL A 19 -12.63 1.96 -1.11
C VAL A 19 -13.19 3.33 -0.81
N TYR A 20 -13.00 4.22 -1.74
CA TYR A 20 -13.59 5.55 -1.76
C TYR A 20 -14.84 5.56 -2.65
N VAL A 21 -15.90 6.22 -2.20
CA VAL A 21 -17.11 6.46 -2.99
C VAL A 21 -17.36 7.95 -3.07
N LYS A 22 -17.58 8.45 -4.28
CA LYS A 22 -17.89 9.85 -4.52
C LYS A 22 -19.06 10.34 -3.67
N GLY A 23 -18.82 11.40 -2.90
CA GLY A 23 -19.80 11.99 -1.99
C GLY A 23 -19.98 11.28 -0.63
N LYS A 24 -19.30 10.16 -0.42
CA LYS A 24 -19.35 9.43 0.86
C LYS A 24 -17.97 9.31 1.55
N GLY A 25 -16.87 9.57 0.81
CA GLY A 25 -15.51 9.38 1.33
C GLY A 25 -15.08 7.91 1.35
N ILE A 26 -14.17 7.53 2.23
CA ILE A 26 -13.74 6.14 2.45
C ILE A 26 -14.89 5.39 3.12
N VAL A 27 -15.40 4.37 2.44
CA VAL A 27 -16.55 3.56 2.90
C VAL A 27 -16.14 2.14 3.30
N LEU A 28 -14.92 1.73 2.97
CA LEU A 28 -14.36 0.43 3.32
C LEU A 28 -12.86 0.55 3.53
N ASN A 29 -12.37 -0.04 4.60
CA ASN A 29 -10.95 -0.27 4.90
C ASN A 29 -10.85 -1.66 5.53
N GLU A 30 -10.40 -2.62 4.75
CA GLU A 30 -10.34 -4.02 5.16
C GLU A 30 -8.98 -4.63 4.80
N PRO A 31 -8.46 -5.57 5.61
CA PRO A 31 -7.29 -6.35 5.22
C PRO A 31 -7.45 -7.07 3.88
N SER A 32 -6.40 -7.10 3.07
CA SER A 32 -6.37 -7.84 1.80
C SER A 32 -6.22 -9.34 2.06
N VAL A 33 -7.19 -9.93 2.76
CA VAL A 33 -7.22 -11.35 3.11
C VAL A 33 -8.56 -11.96 2.72
N VAL A 34 -8.52 -13.18 2.21
CA VAL A 34 -9.71 -13.94 1.83
C VAL A 34 -9.61 -15.35 2.38
N ALA A 35 -10.66 -15.82 3.03
CA ALA A 35 -10.80 -17.23 3.41
C ALA A 35 -11.71 -17.93 2.39
N VAL A 36 -11.22 -19.06 1.86
CA VAL A 36 -11.95 -19.85 0.86
C VAL A 36 -11.94 -21.34 1.19
N GLU A 37 -12.97 -22.05 0.73
CA GLU A 37 -12.96 -23.51 0.65
C GLU A 37 -12.00 -23.99 -0.43
N LYS A 38 -11.10 -24.95 -0.11
CA LYS A 38 -10.15 -25.53 -1.08
C LYS A 38 -10.85 -26.19 -2.28
N ALA A 39 -12.01 -26.83 -2.03
CA ALA A 39 -12.75 -27.61 -3.03
C ALA A 39 -13.69 -26.76 -3.90
N GLY A 40 -13.30 -25.58 -4.37
CA GLY A 40 -14.15 -24.79 -5.27
C GLY A 40 -13.97 -23.29 -5.16
N ASN A 41 -13.02 -22.84 -4.34
CA ASN A 41 -12.70 -21.42 -4.13
C ASN A 41 -13.94 -20.59 -3.73
N LYS A 42 -14.88 -21.19 -2.98
CA LYS A 42 -16.02 -20.45 -2.44
C LYS A 42 -15.51 -19.53 -1.33
N ILE A 43 -15.83 -18.23 -1.43
CA ILE A 43 -15.50 -17.26 -0.38
C ILE A 43 -16.30 -17.59 0.89
N LEU A 44 -15.60 -17.66 2.00
CA LEU A 44 -16.16 -17.81 3.34
C LEU A 44 -16.12 -16.49 4.11
N ALA A 45 -15.01 -15.76 4.00
CA ALA A 45 -14.82 -14.47 4.64
C ALA A 45 -13.86 -13.58 3.82
N VAL A 46 -13.95 -12.26 3.98
CA VAL A 46 -13.08 -11.25 3.37
C VAL A 46 -12.73 -10.21 4.43
N GLY A 47 -11.52 -9.70 4.40
CA GLY A 47 -11.10 -8.62 5.28
C GLY A 47 -10.72 -9.09 6.68
N THR A 48 -11.16 -8.36 7.70
CA THR A 48 -10.82 -8.60 9.11
C THR A 48 -11.16 -10.01 9.56
N GLU A 49 -12.36 -10.49 9.23
CA GLU A 49 -12.79 -11.84 9.57
C GLU A 49 -11.88 -12.92 8.96
N ALA A 50 -11.47 -12.75 7.70
CA ALA A 50 -10.54 -13.66 7.04
C ALA A 50 -9.11 -13.56 7.62
N ARG A 51 -8.68 -12.36 8.04
CA ARG A 51 -7.37 -12.15 8.68
C ARG A 51 -7.27 -12.92 10.00
N ASP A 52 -8.32 -12.93 10.79
CA ASP A 52 -8.34 -13.65 12.07
C ASP A 52 -8.23 -15.17 11.89
N MET A 53 -8.51 -15.67 10.68
CA MET A 53 -8.36 -17.07 10.30
C MET A 53 -6.95 -17.44 9.80
N LEU A 54 -6.06 -16.48 9.55
CA LEU A 54 -4.68 -16.75 9.09
C LEU A 54 -3.93 -17.64 10.09
N GLY A 55 -3.37 -18.75 9.61
CA GLY A 55 -2.64 -19.71 10.41
C GLY A 55 -3.50 -20.56 11.39
N ARG A 56 -4.84 -20.41 11.35
CA ARG A 56 -5.78 -21.06 12.29
C ARG A 56 -6.88 -21.85 11.58
N THR A 57 -6.77 -22.07 10.27
CA THR A 57 -7.80 -22.77 9.48
C THR A 57 -7.70 -24.28 9.59
N PRO A 58 -8.83 -25.01 9.69
CA PRO A 58 -8.85 -26.47 9.62
C PRO A 58 -8.57 -26.98 8.19
N GLN A 59 -8.41 -28.30 8.04
CA GLN A 59 -8.30 -28.90 6.70
C GLN A 59 -9.54 -28.55 5.85
N GLY A 60 -9.30 -28.18 4.58
CA GLY A 60 -10.36 -27.81 3.63
C GLY A 60 -10.64 -26.31 3.53
N ILE A 61 -10.15 -25.49 4.44
CA ILE A 61 -10.21 -24.03 4.38
C ILE A 61 -8.81 -23.46 4.28
N ILE A 62 -8.64 -22.40 3.48
CA ILE A 62 -7.40 -21.61 3.46
C ILE A 62 -7.75 -20.13 3.61
N ALA A 63 -7.01 -19.41 4.46
CA ALA A 63 -6.98 -17.96 4.47
C ALA A 63 -5.69 -17.52 3.76
N VAL A 64 -5.82 -16.66 2.75
CA VAL A 64 -4.70 -16.24 1.90
C VAL A 64 -4.73 -14.74 1.64
N ARG A 65 -3.57 -14.15 1.38
CA ARG A 65 -3.43 -12.83 0.79
C ARG A 65 -3.38 -12.98 -0.74
N PRO A 66 -4.39 -12.54 -1.49
CA PRO A 66 -4.44 -12.72 -2.94
C PRO A 66 -3.51 -11.77 -3.70
N LEU A 67 -3.00 -10.75 -3.01
CA LEU A 67 -2.01 -9.79 -3.49
C LEU A 67 -0.70 -9.98 -2.72
N LYS A 68 0.41 -9.89 -3.43
CA LYS A 68 1.75 -9.95 -2.84
C LYS A 68 2.68 -8.99 -3.58
N GLU A 69 3.45 -8.20 -2.82
CA GLU A 69 4.43 -7.27 -3.40
C GLU A 69 3.82 -6.38 -4.51
N GLY A 70 2.61 -5.85 -4.25
CA GLY A 70 1.89 -4.97 -5.17
C GLY A 70 1.23 -5.63 -6.37
N VAL A 71 1.34 -6.95 -6.54
CA VAL A 71 0.80 -7.66 -7.71
C VAL A 71 -0.18 -8.79 -7.33
N ILE A 72 -1.01 -9.18 -8.31
CA ILE A 72 -1.96 -10.28 -8.13
C ILE A 72 -1.20 -11.61 -8.06
N ALA A 73 -1.20 -12.24 -6.89
CA ALA A 73 -0.64 -13.56 -6.66
C ALA A 73 -1.66 -14.69 -6.98
N ASN A 74 -2.95 -14.39 -6.83
CA ASN A 74 -4.03 -15.33 -7.18
C ASN A 74 -5.18 -14.60 -7.86
N TYR A 75 -5.26 -14.74 -9.19
CA TYR A 75 -6.24 -14.04 -10.02
C TYR A 75 -7.70 -14.34 -9.62
N THR A 76 -8.05 -15.64 -9.50
CA THR A 76 -9.43 -16.06 -9.20
C THR A 76 -9.91 -15.54 -7.85
N ILE A 77 -9.05 -15.56 -6.83
CA ILE A 77 -9.39 -15.07 -5.49
C ILE A 77 -9.47 -13.55 -5.49
N THR A 78 -8.55 -12.85 -6.18
CA THR A 78 -8.59 -11.38 -6.33
C THR A 78 -9.87 -10.93 -7.03
N GLN A 79 -10.24 -11.57 -8.14
CA GLN A 79 -11.49 -11.27 -8.85
C GLN A 79 -12.71 -11.40 -7.94
N LYS A 80 -12.82 -12.52 -7.23
CA LYS A 80 -13.94 -12.77 -6.30
C LYS A 80 -13.95 -11.77 -5.12
N MET A 81 -12.79 -11.38 -4.65
CA MET A 81 -12.66 -10.37 -3.60
C MET A 81 -13.14 -9.01 -4.10
N LEU A 82 -12.73 -8.60 -5.30
CA LEU A 82 -13.21 -7.36 -5.93
C LEU A 82 -14.71 -7.39 -6.16
N GLU A 83 -15.25 -8.50 -6.65
CA GLU A 83 -16.70 -8.69 -6.84
C GLU A 83 -17.45 -8.54 -5.50
N TYR A 84 -16.98 -9.18 -4.44
CA TYR A 84 -17.56 -9.05 -3.10
C TYR A 84 -17.56 -7.60 -2.61
N ILE A 85 -16.41 -6.91 -2.72
CA ILE A 85 -16.22 -5.53 -2.25
C ILE A 85 -17.10 -4.57 -3.06
N ILE A 86 -17.08 -4.66 -4.39
CA ILE A 86 -17.87 -3.79 -5.28
C ILE A 86 -19.36 -3.97 -5.02
N ASN A 87 -19.83 -5.21 -4.86
CA ASN A 87 -21.24 -5.50 -4.54
C ASN A 87 -21.63 -4.98 -3.15
N LYS A 88 -20.73 -5.06 -2.15
CA LYS A 88 -20.95 -4.53 -0.79
C LYS A 88 -21.08 -3.01 -0.80
N VAL A 89 -20.32 -2.32 -1.63
CA VAL A 89 -20.24 -0.85 -1.65
C VAL A 89 -21.26 -0.23 -2.61
N ALA A 90 -21.40 -0.77 -3.82
CA ALA A 90 -22.31 -0.26 -4.85
C ALA A 90 -23.77 -0.67 -4.64
N GLY A 91 -24.01 -1.73 -3.85
CA GLY A 91 -25.32 -2.36 -3.72
C GLY A 91 -25.69 -3.18 -4.97
N LYS A 92 -26.73 -4.01 -4.85
CA LYS A 92 -27.23 -4.84 -5.97
C LYS A 92 -28.11 -4.03 -6.93
N SER A 93 -27.56 -2.98 -7.56
CA SER A 93 -28.31 -2.24 -8.57
C SER A 93 -28.05 -2.84 -9.95
N PHE A 94 -29.06 -3.43 -10.56
CA PHE A 94 -28.99 -3.97 -11.92
C PHE A 94 -28.91 -2.89 -13.01
N PHE A 95 -29.30 -1.65 -12.70
CA PHE A 95 -29.48 -0.59 -13.72
C PHE A 95 -28.29 0.37 -13.86
N PHE A 96 -27.47 0.57 -12.82
CA PHE A 96 -26.38 1.53 -12.84
C PHE A 96 -25.09 0.90 -12.34
N LYS A 97 -24.33 0.35 -13.27
CA LYS A 97 -23.00 -0.18 -12.97
C LYS A 97 -22.03 0.97 -12.66
N PRO A 98 -21.19 0.85 -11.60
CA PRO A 98 -20.23 1.89 -11.23
C PRO A 98 -19.10 2.05 -12.27
N ARG A 99 -18.48 3.23 -12.28
CA ARG A 99 -17.13 3.42 -12.83
C ARG A 99 -16.13 3.21 -11.72
N VAL A 100 -15.07 2.46 -12.00
CA VAL A 100 -14.06 2.12 -11.00
C VAL A 100 -12.69 2.59 -11.46
N MET A 101 -11.93 3.23 -10.58
CA MET A 101 -10.51 3.48 -10.73
C MET A 101 -9.74 2.70 -9.67
N THR A 102 -8.77 1.92 -10.11
CA THR A 102 -7.89 1.12 -9.23
C THR A 102 -6.47 1.63 -9.35
N CYS A 103 -5.76 1.81 -8.24
CA CYS A 103 -4.34 2.10 -8.27
C CYS A 103 -3.51 0.85 -8.61
N ILE A 104 -2.35 1.09 -9.15
CA ILE A 104 -1.35 0.08 -9.50
C ILE A 104 0.05 0.63 -9.16
N PRO A 105 0.99 -0.21 -8.72
CA PRO A 105 2.38 0.19 -8.57
C PRO A 105 2.98 0.65 -9.90
N VAL A 106 4.01 1.49 -9.85
CA VAL A 106 4.81 1.79 -11.05
C VAL A 106 5.62 0.56 -11.49
N HIS A 107 6.04 0.53 -12.75
CA HIS A 107 6.85 -0.55 -13.34
C HIS A 107 6.22 -1.96 -13.33
N ILE A 108 4.91 -2.09 -13.10
CA ILE A 108 4.24 -3.38 -13.32
C ILE A 108 4.15 -3.70 -14.81
N THR A 109 4.19 -4.98 -15.13
CA THR A 109 4.13 -5.48 -16.49
C THR A 109 2.76 -5.23 -17.15
N SER A 110 2.72 -5.21 -18.49
CA SER A 110 1.45 -5.12 -19.25
C SER A 110 0.49 -6.27 -18.91
N VAL A 111 1.02 -7.45 -18.59
CA VAL A 111 0.22 -8.63 -18.19
C VAL A 111 -0.43 -8.38 -16.83
N GLU A 112 0.30 -7.85 -15.86
CA GLU A 112 -0.23 -7.50 -14.53
C GLU A 112 -1.27 -6.38 -14.61
N LYS A 113 -1.00 -5.30 -15.38
CA LYS A 113 -2.00 -4.24 -15.66
C LYS A 113 -3.29 -4.82 -16.22
N ARG A 114 -3.18 -5.70 -17.22
CA ARG A 114 -4.32 -6.36 -17.82
C ARG A 114 -5.07 -7.25 -16.83
N ALA A 115 -4.36 -7.98 -15.97
CA ALA A 115 -4.98 -8.82 -14.95
C ALA A 115 -5.84 -8.00 -13.96
N VAL A 116 -5.37 -6.81 -13.51
CA VAL A 116 -6.16 -5.92 -12.66
C VAL A 116 -7.39 -5.39 -13.39
N LEU A 117 -7.23 -4.94 -14.65
CA LEU A 117 -8.34 -4.48 -15.48
C LEU A 117 -9.41 -5.57 -15.65
N GLU A 118 -9.02 -6.77 -16.06
CA GLU A 118 -9.93 -7.88 -16.29
C GLU A 118 -10.64 -8.33 -15.00
N ALA A 119 -9.92 -8.43 -13.89
CA ALA A 119 -10.51 -8.76 -12.59
C ALA A 119 -11.57 -7.73 -12.17
N THR A 120 -11.31 -6.43 -12.40
CA THR A 120 -12.25 -5.35 -12.09
C THR A 120 -13.46 -5.37 -13.03
N ILE A 121 -13.26 -5.60 -14.34
CA ILE A 121 -14.36 -5.71 -15.32
C ILE A 121 -15.29 -6.89 -14.96
N GLN A 122 -14.71 -8.05 -14.65
CA GLN A 122 -15.47 -9.25 -14.29
C GLN A 122 -16.22 -9.11 -12.96
N ALA A 123 -15.81 -8.18 -12.10
CA ALA A 123 -16.56 -7.80 -10.90
C ALA A 123 -17.85 -7.00 -11.21
N GLY A 124 -18.15 -6.74 -12.49
CA GLY A 124 -19.44 -6.20 -12.91
C GLY A 124 -19.54 -4.69 -13.04
N VAL A 125 -18.43 -3.98 -13.26
CA VAL A 125 -18.38 -2.51 -13.44
C VAL A 125 -18.72 -2.07 -14.87
N SER A 126 -19.06 -0.79 -15.06
CA SER A 126 -19.35 -0.22 -16.39
C SER A 126 -18.08 0.21 -17.13
N LYS A 127 -17.17 0.85 -16.43
CA LYS A 127 -15.86 1.29 -16.93
C LYS A 127 -14.81 1.14 -15.86
N THR A 128 -13.65 0.71 -16.27
CA THR A 128 -12.48 0.53 -15.41
C THR A 128 -11.33 1.39 -15.88
N TYR A 129 -10.64 1.98 -14.92
CA TYR A 129 -9.46 2.80 -15.10
C TYR A 129 -8.37 2.36 -14.14
N LEU A 130 -7.11 2.47 -14.55
CA LEU A 130 -5.95 2.30 -13.68
C LEU A 130 -5.16 3.59 -13.59
N ILE A 131 -4.62 3.88 -12.42
CA ILE A 131 -3.74 5.00 -12.13
C ILE A 131 -2.53 4.51 -11.32
N GLU A 132 -1.35 5.07 -11.57
CA GLU A 132 -0.16 4.72 -10.80
C GLU A 132 -0.22 5.28 -9.38
N GLU A 133 0.25 4.49 -8.40
CA GLU A 133 0.17 4.80 -6.97
C GLU A 133 0.76 6.17 -6.60
N PRO A 134 1.95 6.61 -7.07
CA PRO A 134 2.47 7.91 -6.70
C PRO A 134 1.60 9.08 -7.17
N LEU A 135 0.97 8.94 -8.35
CA LEU A 135 0.06 9.97 -8.86
C LEU A 135 -1.22 10.03 -8.02
N ALA A 136 -1.79 8.87 -7.68
CA ALA A 136 -2.94 8.80 -6.79
C ALA A 136 -2.58 9.33 -5.39
N ALA A 137 -1.45 8.93 -4.82
CA ALA A 137 -0.97 9.38 -3.52
C ALA A 137 -0.83 10.92 -3.45
N ALA A 138 -0.22 11.53 -4.47
CA ALA A 138 -0.08 12.97 -4.56
C ALA A 138 -1.42 13.71 -4.62
N LEU A 139 -2.33 13.24 -5.47
CA LEU A 139 -3.69 13.77 -5.55
C LEU A 139 -4.44 13.63 -4.21
N GLY A 140 -4.28 12.48 -3.55
CA GLY A 140 -4.87 12.21 -2.26
C GLY A 140 -4.35 13.11 -1.17
N ALA A 141 -3.03 13.29 -1.08
CA ALA A 141 -2.36 14.20 -0.18
C ALA A 141 -2.69 15.69 -0.44
N GLY A 142 -3.39 16.00 -1.52
CA GLY A 142 -3.79 17.36 -1.84
C GLY A 142 -2.72 18.19 -2.52
N LEU A 143 -1.69 17.58 -3.08
CA LEU A 143 -0.64 18.28 -3.80
C LEU A 143 -1.20 18.83 -5.11
N ASP A 144 -0.87 20.10 -5.42
CA ASP A 144 -1.17 20.68 -6.72
C ASP A 144 -0.11 20.24 -7.72
N ILE A 145 -0.43 19.16 -8.43
CA ILE A 145 0.42 18.56 -9.46
C ILE A 145 0.18 19.18 -10.85
N MET A 146 -0.79 20.09 -10.98
CA MET A 146 -1.15 20.68 -12.29
C MET A 146 -0.22 21.82 -12.69
N VAL A 147 0.49 22.39 -11.75
CA VAL A 147 1.43 23.50 -11.98
C VAL A 147 2.79 22.95 -12.50
N PRO A 148 3.56 23.81 -13.24
CA PRO A 148 4.90 23.47 -13.71
C PRO A 148 5.92 23.56 -12.54
N SER A 149 5.77 22.71 -11.54
CA SER A 149 6.62 22.65 -10.36
C SER A 149 6.76 21.20 -9.91
N GLY A 150 8.01 20.77 -9.67
CA GLY A 150 8.33 19.41 -9.20
C GLY A 150 7.73 19.12 -7.84
N LYS A 151 7.03 17.99 -7.72
CA LYS A 151 6.52 17.43 -6.47
C LYS A 151 7.03 16.02 -6.32
N MET A 152 7.55 15.67 -5.16
CA MET A 152 8.02 14.31 -4.88
C MET A 152 7.14 13.64 -3.82
N VAL A 153 6.72 12.42 -4.12
CA VAL A 153 5.93 11.58 -3.22
C VAL A 153 6.63 10.23 -3.06
N VAL A 154 6.63 9.73 -1.84
CA VAL A 154 7.10 8.39 -1.49
C VAL A 154 5.94 7.70 -0.78
N ASP A 155 5.30 6.76 -1.47
CA ASP A 155 4.19 5.97 -0.94
C ASP A 155 4.71 4.64 -0.43
N ILE A 156 4.70 4.46 0.89
CA ILE A 156 5.22 3.25 1.55
C ILE A 156 4.03 2.36 1.93
N GLY A 157 3.68 1.46 1.03
CA GLY A 157 2.59 0.52 1.19
C GLY A 157 2.94 -0.71 2.05
N GLY A 158 2.08 -1.73 1.99
CA GLY A 158 2.34 -3.02 2.64
C GLY A 158 3.41 -3.84 1.93
N GLY A 159 3.31 -3.97 0.60
CA GLY A 159 4.20 -4.82 -0.21
C GLY A 159 5.26 -4.08 -0.99
N THR A 160 5.01 -2.82 -1.35
CA THR A 160 5.88 -1.97 -2.17
C THR A 160 6.08 -0.61 -1.54
N THR A 161 7.13 0.07 -1.98
CA THR A 161 7.26 1.52 -1.89
C THR A 161 7.38 2.07 -3.30
N ASP A 162 6.47 2.97 -3.63
CA ASP A 162 6.38 3.62 -4.92
C ASP A 162 6.76 5.09 -4.80
N ILE A 163 7.74 5.51 -5.61
CA ILE A 163 8.34 6.83 -5.54
C ILE A 163 8.03 7.55 -6.85
N GLY A 164 7.55 8.78 -6.79
CA GLY A 164 7.21 9.56 -7.98
C GLY A 164 7.64 11.00 -7.89
N ILE A 165 8.17 11.51 -8.99
CA ILE A 165 8.37 12.94 -9.28
C ILE A 165 7.30 13.36 -10.27
N LEU A 166 6.50 14.34 -9.89
CA LEU A 166 5.27 14.73 -10.56
C LEU A 166 5.31 16.22 -10.95
N SER A 167 4.81 16.54 -12.12
CA SER A 167 4.64 17.92 -12.60
C SER A 167 3.63 17.96 -13.76
N LEU A 168 2.94 19.06 -13.96
CA LEU A 168 2.02 19.28 -15.08
C LEU A 168 0.98 18.15 -15.29
N GLY A 169 0.44 17.65 -14.20
CA GLY A 169 -0.61 16.62 -14.20
C GLY A 169 -0.15 15.20 -14.57
N GLY A 170 1.16 14.94 -14.55
CA GLY A 170 1.71 13.64 -14.90
C GLY A 170 2.92 13.22 -14.06
N VAL A 171 3.35 11.99 -14.23
CA VAL A 171 4.59 11.44 -13.68
C VAL A 171 5.73 11.82 -14.61
N VAL A 172 6.76 12.47 -14.09
CA VAL A 172 7.99 12.82 -14.82
C VAL A 172 8.99 11.69 -14.75
N ASP A 173 9.22 11.18 -13.53
CA ASP A 173 10.06 10.02 -13.27
C ASP A 173 9.53 9.28 -12.06
N SER A 174 9.78 7.97 -11.99
CA SER A 174 9.30 7.13 -10.89
C SER A 174 10.17 5.89 -10.71
N ASP A 175 10.18 5.36 -9.51
CA ASP A 175 10.78 4.05 -9.21
C ASP A 175 9.87 3.30 -8.22
N SER A 176 10.02 1.99 -8.16
CA SER A 176 9.31 1.13 -7.23
C SER A 176 10.26 0.08 -6.66
N VAL A 177 10.11 -0.20 -5.38
CA VAL A 177 10.86 -1.26 -4.70
C VAL A 177 9.92 -2.16 -3.92
N ARG A 178 10.18 -3.47 -3.94
CA ARG A 178 9.41 -4.47 -3.19
C ARG A 178 9.82 -4.50 -1.72
N ILE A 179 9.78 -3.34 -1.12
CA ILE A 179 10.01 -3.09 0.30
C ILE A 179 8.83 -2.27 0.79
N GLY A 180 8.15 -2.76 1.81
CA GLY A 180 7.03 -2.11 2.46
C GLY A 180 6.84 -2.70 3.85
N GLY A 181 5.65 -2.51 4.42
CA GLY A 181 5.32 -2.96 5.76
C GLY A 181 5.57 -4.44 6.00
N ASP A 182 5.24 -5.30 5.04
CA ASP A 182 5.43 -6.75 5.14
C ASP A 182 6.92 -7.12 5.22
N LYS A 183 7.77 -6.43 4.46
CA LYS A 183 9.22 -6.65 4.51
C LYS A 183 9.84 -6.22 5.84
N PHE A 184 9.29 -5.15 6.42
CA PHE A 184 9.69 -4.71 7.76
C PHE A 184 9.30 -5.76 8.81
N ASP A 185 8.08 -6.31 8.73
CA ASP A 185 7.60 -7.36 9.63
C ASP A 185 8.46 -8.62 9.52
N GLU A 186 8.74 -9.10 8.31
CA GLU A 186 9.64 -10.23 8.07
C GLU A 186 11.04 -10.00 8.65
N SER A 187 11.56 -8.79 8.54
CA SER A 187 12.89 -8.44 9.07
C SER A 187 12.90 -8.47 10.61
N ILE A 188 11.84 -7.99 11.25
CA ILE A 188 11.67 -8.05 12.70
C ILE A 188 11.55 -9.51 13.16
N VAL A 189 10.72 -10.32 12.51
CA VAL A 189 10.56 -11.75 12.80
C VAL A 189 11.91 -12.48 12.71
N ARG A 190 12.66 -12.23 11.64
CA ARG A 190 13.99 -12.81 11.42
C ARG A 190 14.99 -12.37 12.48
N TYR A 191 14.99 -11.10 12.87
CA TYR A 191 15.85 -10.56 13.91
C TYR A 191 15.56 -11.19 15.27
N VAL A 192 14.28 -11.22 15.67
CA VAL A 192 13.84 -11.83 16.93
C VAL A 192 14.24 -13.31 16.99
N LYS A 193 14.09 -14.06 15.89
CA LYS A 193 14.57 -15.44 15.82
C LYS A 193 16.08 -15.55 16.01
N LYS A 194 16.84 -14.66 15.40
CA LYS A 194 18.31 -14.68 15.45
C LYS A 194 18.85 -14.31 16.83
N GLU A 195 18.33 -13.23 17.43
CA GLU A 195 18.90 -12.68 18.68
C GLU A 195 18.34 -13.34 19.94
N TYR A 196 17.05 -13.71 19.92
CA TYR A 196 16.37 -14.26 21.09
C TYR A 196 16.09 -15.76 20.99
N ASN A 197 16.37 -16.37 19.82
CA ASN A 197 16.06 -17.77 19.52
C ASN A 197 14.59 -18.15 19.74
N ILE A 198 13.67 -17.22 19.51
CA ILE A 198 12.23 -17.47 19.56
C ILE A 198 11.58 -17.36 18.19
N LEU A 199 10.57 -18.19 17.96
CA LEU A 199 9.75 -18.18 16.76
C LEU A 199 8.46 -17.40 17.04
N ILE A 200 8.25 -16.32 16.28
CA ILE A 200 7.02 -15.52 16.28
C ILE A 200 6.42 -15.52 14.88
N GLY A 201 5.13 -15.20 14.77
CA GLY A 201 4.46 -15.04 13.47
C GLY A 201 4.55 -13.63 12.94
N ASP A 202 4.21 -13.45 11.63
CA ASP A 202 4.22 -12.16 10.95
C ASP A 202 3.30 -11.14 11.64
N THR A 203 2.15 -11.56 12.14
CA THR A 203 1.23 -10.70 12.91
C THR A 203 1.91 -10.11 14.14
N THR A 204 2.70 -10.92 14.86
CA THR A 204 3.47 -10.44 16.02
C THR A 204 4.57 -9.47 15.58
N GLY A 205 5.23 -9.72 14.44
CA GLY A 205 6.19 -8.79 13.84
C GLY A 205 5.56 -7.42 13.53
N GLU A 206 4.36 -7.42 12.95
CA GLU A 206 3.60 -6.21 12.68
C GLU A 206 3.21 -5.47 13.97
N GLU A 207 2.78 -6.20 15.00
CA GLU A 207 2.46 -5.62 16.32
C GLU A 207 3.67 -4.94 16.96
N ILE A 208 4.84 -5.58 16.94
CA ILE A 208 6.10 -5.00 17.42
C ILE A 208 6.43 -3.73 16.65
N LYS A 209 6.40 -3.77 15.31
CA LYS A 209 6.65 -2.59 14.45
C LYS A 209 5.74 -1.42 14.82
N LYS A 210 4.45 -1.67 14.97
CA LYS A 210 3.45 -0.62 15.27
C LYS A 210 3.57 -0.07 16.68
N ALA A 211 3.89 -0.93 17.67
CA ALA A 211 3.93 -0.55 19.07
C ALA A 211 5.20 0.23 19.45
N ILE A 212 6.35 -0.25 19.01
CA ILE A 212 7.65 0.26 19.44
C ILE A 212 8.61 0.61 18.28
N GLY A 213 8.19 0.46 17.02
CA GLY A 213 9.03 0.74 15.85
C GLY A 213 9.47 2.20 15.79
N ASN A 214 10.78 2.41 15.86
CA ASN A 214 11.42 3.70 15.63
C ASN A 214 12.80 3.47 15.02
N VAL A 215 13.06 4.14 13.88
CA VAL A 215 14.31 3.96 13.13
C VAL A 215 15.29 5.10 13.29
N TYR A 216 14.91 6.15 14.05
CA TYR A 216 15.80 7.28 14.30
C TYR A 216 16.82 6.95 15.40
N PRO A 217 18.14 7.07 15.12
CA PRO A 217 19.16 6.85 16.13
C PRO A 217 19.01 7.82 17.31
N GLY A 218 19.12 7.29 18.55
CA GLY A 218 19.00 8.10 19.77
C GLY A 218 17.57 8.46 20.17
N ALA A 219 16.55 7.89 19.53
CA ALA A 219 15.18 7.98 20.01
C ALA A 219 15.01 7.30 21.38
N GLU A 220 14.01 7.72 22.14
CA GLU A 220 13.66 7.08 23.42
C GLU A 220 13.41 5.59 23.23
N ILE A 221 14.05 4.77 24.06
CA ILE A 221 13.92 3.31 23.98
C ILE A 221 12.57 2.89 24.57
N LYS A 222 11.74 2.28 23.72
CA LYS A 222 10.51 1.61 24.11
C LYS A 222 10.73 0.11 24.19
N THR A 223 9.94 -0.57 25.01
CA THR A 223 10.01 -2.02 25.20
C THR A 223 8.64 -2.66 25.04
N MET A 224 8.62 -3.93 24.61
CA MET A 224 7.41 -4.73 24.47
C MET A 224 7.71 -6.19 24.88
N GLU A 225 6.82 -6.76 25.70
CA GLU A 225 6.86 -8.20 25.98
C GLU A 225 6.26 -8.98 24.80
N VAL A 226 7.02 -9.92 24.28
CA VAL A 226 6.66 -10.72 23.12
C VAL A 226 6.64 -12.18 23.48
N ARG A 227 5.53 -12.86 23.19
CA ARG A 227 5.36 -14.31 23.38
C ARG A 227 5.63 -15.04 22.09
N GLY A 228 6.41 -16.11 22.19
CA GLY A 228 6.72 -16.97 21.07
C GLY A 228 7.00 -18.39 21.51
N ARG A 229 7.55 -19.18 20.59
CA ARG A 229 7.99 -20.55 20.83
C ARG A 229 9.51 -20.61 20.83
N ASP A 230 10.11 -21.14 21.89
CA ASP A 230 11.55 -21.37 21.96
C ASP A 230 12.02 -22.26 20.79
N GLY A 231 13.08 -21.83 20.12
CA GLY A 231 13.62 -22.51 18.93
C GLY A 231 14.30 -23.85 19.21
N ILE A 232 14.68 -24.15 20.48
CA ILE A 232 15.37 -25.38 20.87
C ILE A 232 14.39 -26.42 21.43
N ASN A 233 13.65 -26.04 22.48
CA ASN A 233 12.77 -26.98 23.21
C ASN A 233 11.31 -26.93 22.73
N GLY A 234 10.94 -25.95 21.92
CA GLY A 234 9.59 -25.81 21.36
C GLY A 234 8.53 -25.31 22.34
N LEU A 235 8.88 -24.93 23.55
CA LEU A 235 7.97 -24.51 24.61
C LEU A 235 7.63 -22.99 24.45
N PRO A 236 6.45 -22.56 24.94
CA PRO A 236 6.12 -21.12 24.99
C PRO A 236 7.11 -20.36 25.89
N VAL A 237 7.55 -19.20 25.41
CA VAL A 237 8.47 -18.31 26.14
C VAL A 237 8.09 -16.86 25.90
N THR A 238 8.42 -15.99 26.84
CA THR A 238 8.25 -14.55 26.72
C THR A 238 9.62 -13.87 26.79
N VAL A 239 9.85 -12.91 25.89
CA VAL A 239 11.06 -12.08 25.87
C VAL A 239 10.67 -10.60 25.78
N THR A 240 11.57 -9.72 26.22
CA THR A 240 11.40 -8.26 26.05
C THR A 240 12.18 -7.83 24.83
N VAL A 241 11.46 -7.28 23.83
CA VAL A 241 12.02 -6.69 22.62
C VAL A 241 12.04 -5.18 22.78
N THR A 242 13.06 -4.52 22.26
CA THR A 242 13.24 -3.05 22.36
C THR A 242 13.08 -2.37 21.01
N SER A 243 12.81 -1.05 21.02
CA SER A 243 12.81 -0.26 19.78
C SER A 243 14.18 -0.21 19.10
N GLU A 244 15.27 -0.40 19.85
CA GLU A 244 16.62 -0.52 19.29
C GLU A 244 16.81 -1.84 18.53
N ASP A 245 16.20 -2.93 18.98
CA ASP A 245 16.16 -4.18 18.23
C ASP A 245 15.41 -4.03 16.91
N VAL A 246 14.28 -3.31 16.94
CA VAL A 246 13.52 -2.99 15.72
C VAL A 246 14.35 -2.14 14.78
N ARG A 247 15.04 -1.12 15.26
CA ARG A 247 15.93 -0.29 14.45
C ARG A 247 16.99 -1.13 13.73
N LYS A 248 17.68 -2.01 14.46
CA LYS A 248 18.67 -2.93 13.89
C LYS A 248 18.07 -3.91 12.89
N ALA A 249 16.88 -4.43 13.18
CA ALA A 249 16.17 -5.34 12.26
C ALA A 249 15.83 -4.67 10.93
N LEU A 250 15.56 -3.37 10.93
CA LEU A 250 15.13 -2.61 9.77
C LEU A 250 16.27 -1.93 9.01
N GLU A 251 17.52 -2.02 9.47
CA GLU A 251 18.66 -1.33 8.85
C GLU A 251 18.82 -1.66 7.36
N GLU A 252 18.86 -2.95 7.00
CA GLU A 252 19.02 -3.42 5.62
C GLU A 252 17.89 -2.95 4.68
N PRO A 253 16.59 -3.18 4.98
CA PRO A 253 15.53 -2.72 4.10
C PRO A 253 15.43 -1.20 4.01
N LEU A 254 15.77 -0.47 5.07
CA LEU A 254 15.77 0.99 5.04
C LEU A 254 16.90 1.56 4.20
N GLU A 255 18.13 1.03 4.30
CA GLU A 255 19.24 1.43 3.45
C GLU A 255 18.91 1.26 1.97
N THR A 256 18.27 0.13 1.62
CA THR A 256 17.83 -0.12 0.24
C THR A 256 16.81 0.90 -0.21
N LEU A 257 15.81 1.22 0.64
CA LEU A 257 14.79 2.20 0.33
C LEU A 257 15.36 3.61 0.18
N LEU A 258 16.19 4.05 1.12
CA LEU A 258 16.85 5.36 1.08
C LEU A 258 17.74 5.49 -0.17
N GLY A 259 18.47 4.42 -0.53
CA GLY A 259 19.26 4.37 -1.75
C GLY A 259 18.44 4.56 -3.02
N LYS A 260 17.22 3.99 -3.08
CA LYS A 260 16.29 4.18 -4.20
C LYS A 260 15.77 5.62 -4.30
N ILE A 261 15.35 6.20 -3.17
CA ILE A 261 14.91 7.61 -3.12
C ILE A 261 16.03 8.54 -3.60
N ARG A 262 17.24 8.34 -3.10
CA ARG A 262 18.43 9.13 -3.50
C ARG A 262 18.72 8.98 -4.99
N SER A 263 18.73 7.75 -5.51
CA SER A 263 18.98 7.49 -6.94
C SER A 263 17.98 8.16 -7.86
N LEU A 264 16.71 8.30 -7.45
CA LEU A 264 15.71 9.02 -8.24
C LEU A 264 15.95 10.53 -8.20
N LEU A 265 16.31 11.09 -7.04
CA LEU A 265 16.68 12.50 -6.89
C LEU A 265 17.91 12.88 -7.72
N GLU A 266 18.94 12.03 -7.76
CA GLU A 266 20.16 12.24 -8.54
C GLU A 266 19.91 12.30 -10.06
N LYS A 267 18.89 11.60 -10.55
CA LYS A 267 18.49 11.57 -11.97
C LYS A 267 17.51 12.69 -12.33
N CYS A 268 16.95 13.35 -11.31
CA CYS A 268 15.96 14.39 -11.50
C CYS A 268 16.52 15.59 -12.29
N PRO A 269 15.79 16.14 -13.27
CA PRO A 269 16.17 17.39 -13.93
C PRO A 269 16.41 18.50 -12.91
N PRO A 270 17.45 19.38 -13.12
CA PRO A 270 17.84 20.39 -12.15
C PRO A 270 16.71 21.33 -11.70
N GLU A 271 15.82 21.73 -12.61
CA GLU A 271 14.72 22.61 -12.31
C GLU A 271 13.70 21.94 -11.36
N LEU A 272 13.39 20.67 -11.62
CA LEU A 272 12.47 19.91 -10.77
C LEU A 272 13.12 19.55 -9.42
N SER A 273 14.43 19.30 -9.43
CA SER A 273 15.19 19.07 -8.19
C SER A 273 15.16 20.30 -7.29
N SER A 274 15.35 21.51 -7.86
CA SER A 274 15.22 22.77 -7.15
C SER A 274 13.82 22.94 -6.55
N ASP A 275 12.79 22.66 -7.35
CA ASP A 275 11.40 22.70 -6.87
C ASP A 275 11.17 21.74 -5.69
N ILE A 276 11.74 20.52 -5.73
CA ILE A 276 11.60 19.53 -4.66
C ILE A 276 12.29 19.99 -3.38
N VAL A 277 13.43 20.68 -3.47
CA VAL A 277 14.09 21.28 -2.30
C VAL A 277 13.16 22.29 -1.61
N ASP A 278 12.45 23.10 -2.39
CA ASP A 278 11.52 24.11 -1.87
C ASP A 278 10.22 23.50 -1.37
N ASN A 279 9.64 22.54 -2.11
CA ASN A 279 8.36 21.90 -1.81
C ASN A 279 8.46 20.81 -0.75
N GLY A 280 9.61 20.14 -0.63
CA GLY A 280 9.81 18.96 0.23
C GLY A 280 9.37 17.64 -0.40
N ILE A 281 9.66 16.55 0.33
CA ILE A 281 9.24 15.18 -0.01
C ILE A 281 8.00 14.84 0.82
N TYR A 282 6.97 14.30 0.19
CA TYR A 282 5.73 13.89 0.86
C TYR A 282 5.69 12.38 1.03
N LEU A 283 5.54 11.93 2.30
CA LEU A 283 5.36 10.52 2.65
C LEU A 283 3.88 10.19 2.75
N THR A 284 3.49 9.10 2.11
CA THR A 284 2.15 8.50 2.15
C THR A 284 2.25 7.00 2.43
N GLY A 285 1.09 6.33 2.54
CA GLY A 285 1.04 4.93 2.89
C GLY A 285 1.27 4.64 4.37
N GLY A 286 1.07 3.39 4.78
CA GLY A 286 1.18 2.98 6.18
C GLY A 286 2.60 3.05 6.73
N GLY A 287 3.60 2.84 5.88
CA GLY A 287 5.01 2.92 6.27
C GLY A 287 5.49 4.35 6.61
N ALA A 288 4.79 5.39 6.13
CA ALA A 288 5.03 6.78 6.53
C ALA A 288 4.86 7.02 8.03
N LEU A 289 4.12 6.14 8.71
CA LEU A 289 3.90 6.20 10.16
C LEU A 289 5.00 5.52 10.99
N LEU A 290 5.99 4.91 10.34
CA LEU A 290 7.14 4.30 11.04
C LEU A 290 7.92 5.40 11.77
N GLY A 291 8.03 5.25 13.09
CA GLY A 291 8.66 6.25 13.95
C GLY A 291 10.07 6.62 13.47
N GLY A 292 10.33 7.92 13.37
CA GLY A 292 11.64 8.46 12.98
C GLY A 292 12.00 8.40 11.50
N PHE A 293 11.23 7.71 10.64
CA PHE A 293 11.59 7.54 9.23
C PHE A 293 11.65 8.88 8.49
N ALA A 294 10.67 9.75 8.67
CA ALA A 294 10.69 11.08 8.04
C ALA A 294 11.95 11.87 8.38
N LYS A 295 12.38 11.80 9.65
CA LYS A 295 13.58 12.48 10.12
C LYS A 295 14.86 11.88 9.53
N VAL A 296 14.95 10.54 9.45
CA VAL A 296 16.07 9.86 8.80
C VAL A 296 16.17 10.27 7.32
N LEU A 297 15.04 10.29 6.61
CA LEU A 297 15.01 10.67 5.20
C LEU A 297 15.39 12.15 5.00
N GLU A 298 14.96 13.04 5.91
CA GLU A 298 15.34 14.46 5.88
C GLU A 298 16.84 14.66 6.10
N GLU A 299 17.44 13.96 7.07
CA GLU A 299 18.88 14.01 7.32
C GLU A 299 19.70 13.43 6.14
N GLU A 300 19.22 12.35 5.51
CA GLU A 300 19.88 11.71 4.38
C GLU A 300 19.85 12.53 3.08
N THR A 301 18.76 13.28 2.86
CA THR A 301 18.54 14.01 1.60
C THR A 301 18.85 15.51 1.73
N GLY A 302 18.82 16.05 2.94
CA GLY A 302 18.85 17.50 3.18
C GLY A 302 17.58 18.23 2.75
N ILE A 303 16.51 17.51 2.40
CA ILE A 303 15.24 18.04 1.93
C ILE A 303 14.18 17.83 3.02
N ARG A 304 13.37 18.84 3.29
CA ARG A 304 12.27 18.72 4.25
C ARG A 304 11.31 17.58 3.89
N VAL A 305 10.88 16.81 4.87
CA VAL A 305 10.01 15.65 4.70
C VAL A 305 8.70 15.88 5.45
N PHE A 306 7.59 15.74 4.74
CA PHE A 306 6.24 15.88 5.26
C PHE A 306 5.52 14.55 5.24
N VAL A 307 4.93 14.15 6.36
CA VAL A 307 3.97 13.03 6.40
C VAL A 307 2.59 13.60 6.09
N ALA A 308 1.87 13.03 5.14
CA ALA A 308 0.50 13.45 4.82
C ALA A 308 -0.43 13.30 6.04
N ASP A 309 -1.45 14.15 6.16
CA ASP A 309 -2.37 14.16 7.32
C ASP A 309 -3.02 12.79 7.56
N ASN A 310 -3.44 12.09 6.51
CA ASN A 310 -4.00 10.74 6.58
C ASN A 310 -3.27 9.85 5.58
N PRO A 311 -2.02 9.45 5.87
CA PRO A 311 -1.16 8.81 4.86
C PRO A 311 -1.71 7.47 4.36
N LEU A 312 -2.43 6.72 5.18
CA LEU A 312 -3.09 5.47 4.82
C LEU A 312 -4.21 5.64 3.76
N ASP A 313 -4.84 6.81 3.72
CA ASP A 313 -6.02 7.04 2.91
C ASP A 313 -5.69 7.76 1.58
N CYS A 314 -4.47 8.26 1.43
CA CYS A 314 -4.07 9.13 0.31
C CYS A 314 -4.35 8.48 -1.05
N VAL A 315 -3.92 7.25 -1.26
CA VAL A 315 -4.12 6.55 -2.54
C VAL A 315 -5.60 6.40 -2.87
N ALA A 316 -6.41 5.94 -1.91
CA ALA A 316 -7.85 5.77 -2.11
C ALA A 316 -8.57 7.10 -2.41
N TYR A 317 -8.27 8.17 -1.67
CA TYR A 317 -8.79 9.51 -1.99
C TYR A 317 -8.33 10.00 -3.35
N GLY A 318 -7.08 9.74 -3.70
CA GLY A 318 -6.49 10.13 -4.98
C GLY A 318 -7.15 9.46 -6.17
N THR A 319 -7.47 8.16 -6.09
CA THR A 319 -8.23 7.45 -7.14
C THR A 319 -9.60 8.10 -7.36
N GLY A 320 -10.30 8.48 -6.29
CA GLY A 320 -11.57 9.21 -6.38
C GLY A 320 -11.44 10.60 -6.99
N LYS A 321 -10.40 11.35 -6.61
CA LYS A 321 -10.10 12.68 -7.19
C LYS A 321 -9.74 12.57 -8.67
N ALA A 322 -8.97 11.55 -9.06
CA ALA A 322 -8.58 11.30 -10.45
C ALA A 322 -9.79 10.98 -11.32
N LEU A 323 -10.73 10.14 -10.87
CA LEU A 323 -12.00 9.88 -11.59
C LEU A 323 -12.81 11.14 -11.87
N LYS A 324 -12.81 12.09 -10.94
CA LYS A 324 -13.50 13.37 -11.11
C LYS A 324 -12.83 14.30 -12.13
N ASN A 325 -11.52 14.17 -12.31
CA ASN A 325 -10.69 15.09 -13.10
C ASN A 325 -9.96 14.37 -14.26
N LEU A 326 -10.54 13.31 -14.80
CA LEU A 326 -9.93 12.53 -15.89
C LEU A 326 -9.50 13.37 -17.09
N ASP A 327 -10.28 14.39 -17.41
CA ASP A 327 -10.05 15.34 -18.51
C ASP A 327 -8.89 16.31 -18.26
N LYS A 328 -8.47 16.47 -17.01
CA LYS A 328 -7.37 17.36 -16.61
C LYS A 328 -6.03 16.64 -16.46
N LEU A 329 -6.06 15.32 -16.29
CA LEU A 329 -4.86 14.52 -16.18
C LEU A 329 -4.20 14.39 -17.55
N ARG A 330 -2.86 14.31 -17.56
CA ARG A 330 -2.09 14.19 -18.79
C ARG A 330 -2.46 12.88 -19.51
N PRO A 331 -2.64 12.89 -20.85
CA PRO A 331 -2.86 11.68 -21.62
C PRO A 331 -1.75 10.65 -21.35
N GLY A 332 -2.13 9.39 -21.11
CA GLY A 332 -1.19 8.30 -20.82
C GLY A 332 -0.90 8.06 -19.33
N THR A 333 -1.38 8.90 -18.41
CA THR A 333 -1.24 8.68 -16.96
C THR A 333 -2.35 7.80 -16.36
N VAL A 334 -3.45 7.64 -17.11
CA VAL A 334 -4.57 6.77 -16.75
C VAL A 334 -4.81 5.78 -17.87
N TYR A 335 -4.86 4.50 -17.53
CA TYR A 335 -5.12 3.42 -18.46
C TYR A 335 -6.60 3.02 -18.37
N SER A 336 -7.22 2.65 -19.49
CA SER A 336 -8.61 2.19 -19.53
C SER A 336 -8.74 0.90 -20.34
N ASN A 337 -9.83 0.19 -20.16
CA ASN A 337 -10.14 -1.02 -20.94
C ASN A 337 -10.32 -0.76 -22.44
N ALA A 338 -10.39 0.48 -22.89
CA ALA A 338 -10.41 0.83 -24.33
C ALA A 338 -8.99 0.87 -24.96
N MET A 339 -7.92 0.74 -24.16
CA MET A 339 -6.53 0.80 -24.60
C MET A 339 -5.89 -0.60 -24.77
N PHE A 340 -6.60 -1.65 -24.41
CA PHE A 340 -6.22 -3.05 -24.52
C PHE A 340 -7.29 -3.83 -25.30
#